data_70c4d26e1fd0c5ef54dbce243155125a
#
_entry.id   70c4d26e1fd0c5ef54dbce243155125a
#
_cell.length_a   1.000
_cell.length_b   1.000
_cell.length_c   1.000
_cell.angle_alpha   90.00
_cell.angle_beta   90.00
_cell.angle_gamma   90.00
#
_symmetry.space_group_name_H-M   'P 1'
#
loop_
_entity.id
_entity.type
_entity.pdbx_description
1 polymer ?
#
loop_
_entity_poly.entity_id
_entity_poly.type
_entity_poly.pdbx_seq_one_letter_code
_entity_poly.pdbx_strand_id
1 'polypeptide(L)'
;MVYKLNINDRAALAIKNNTKKVEIRANKKGKINYSEIGSNDIIEFTSNNLGVFFTKVKEVNYYKTLEELFTLEGTKYTTSSTDDYDEAIKNVYKLDGYEESIKSFGVYAIHIEYLYSENTIWDELYEKAKNVRNSRQVSKMISAGSVGAAILTKNHHIYTGVCIDTSCSLG
;
A
#
# COMPACT_ATOMS: atom_id res chain seq x y z
N MET A 1 -4.10 -10.60 -7.22
CA MET A 1 -5.56 -10.35 -7.02
C MET A 1 -5.80 -8.99 -6.38
N VAL A 2 -7.09 -8.54 -6.26
CA VAL A 2 -7.44 -7.32 -5.51
C VAL A 2 -8.39 -7.73 -4.38
N TYR A 3 -8.02 -7.40 -3.16
CA TYR A 3 -8.82 -7.64 -1.95
C TYR A 3 -9.35 -6.30 -1.42
N LYS A 4 -10.64 -6.26 -1.01
CA LYS A 4 -11.29 -5.04 -0.51
C LYS A 4 -11.42 -5.12 1.01
N LEU A 5 -10.83 -4.17 1.72
CA LEU A 5 -10.81 -4.13 3.18
C LEU A 5 -11.21 -2.75 3.70
N ASN A 6 -11.97 -2.73 4.80
CA ASN A 6 -12.22 -1.51 5.54
C ASN A 6 -11.11 -1.27 6.56
N ILE A 7 -10.79 0.00 6.78
CA ILE A 7 -9.77 0.43 7.74
C ILE A 7 -10.21 1.72 8.43
N ASN A 8 -9.82 1.92 9.69
CA ASN A 8 -10.08 3.18 10.37
C ASN A 8 -9.15 4.31 9.88
N ASP A 9 -9.59 5.56 10.02
CA ASP A 9 -8.91 6.73 9.47
C ASP A 9 -7.49 6.92 10.02
N ARG A 10 -7.26 6.60 11.31
CA ARG A 10 -5.93 6.69 11.92
C ARG A 10 -4.94 5.73 11.26
N ALA A 11 -5.32 4.46 11.09
CA ALA A 11 -4.48 3.47 10.43
C ALA A 11 -4.30 3.79 8.94
N ALA A 12 -5.35 4.27 8.26
CA ALA A 12 -5.27 4.71 6.88
C ALA A 12 -4.27 5.87 6.70
N LEU A 13 -4.31 6.87 7.58
CA LEU A 13 -3.37 7.99 7.57
C LEU A 13 -1.93 7.52 7.83
N ALA A 14 -1.74 6.60 8.78
CA ALA A 14 -0.43 6.03 9.09
C ALA A 14 0.17 5.25 7.91
N ILE A 15 -0.64 4.52 7.14
CA ILE A 15 -0.21 3.84 5.92
C ILE A 15 0.18 4.87 4.84
N LYS A 16 -0.65 5.88 4.60
CA LYS A 16 -0.36 6.94 3.61
C LYS A 16 0.93 7.70 3.94
N ASN A 17 1.20 7.94 5.23
CA ASN A 17 2.41 8.60 5.71
C ASN A 17 3.62 7.66 5.85
N ASN A 18 3.49 6.39 5.47
CA ASN A 18 4.53 5.37 5.55
C ASN A 18 5.05 5.11 6.98
N THR A 19 4.25 5.43 8.00
CA THR A 19 4.53 5.15 9.42
C THR A 19 3.96 3.80 9.86
N LYS A 20 2.97 3.25 9.15
CA LYS A 20 2.47 1.88 9.31
C LYS A 20 2.70 1.11 8.01
N LYS A 21 3.42 -0.01 8.09
CA LYS A 21 3.80 -0.86 6.96
C LYS A 21 3.27 -2.29 7.06
N VAL A 22 2.74 -2.65 8.22
CA VAL A 22 2.19 -3.97 8.49
C VAL A 22 0.75 -3.82 8.95
N GLU A 23 -0.18 -4.45 8.24
CA GLU A 23 -1.58 -4.52 8.62
C GLU A 23 -1.86 -5.84 9.33
N ILE A 24 -2.56 -5.76 10.48
CA ILE A 24 -2.90 -6.93 11.29
C ILE A 24 -4.31 -7.37 10.96
N ARG A 25 -4.48 -8.65 10.61
CA ARG A 25 -5.80 -9.25 10.34
C ARG A 25 -5.92 -10.64 10.96
N ALA A 26 -7.13 -10.94 11.45
CA ALA A 26 -7.49 -12.26 11.92
C ALA A 26 -8.66 -12.81 11.10
N ASN A 27 -8.61 -14.11 10.75
CA ASN A 27 -9.68 -14.75 9.98
C ASN A 27 -10.96 -14.78 10.81
N LYS A 28 -12.09 -14.52 10.14
CA LYS A 28 -13.44 -14.67 10.72
C LYS A 28 -14.25 -15.61 9.84
N LYS A 29 -15.07 -16.48 10.44
CA LYS A 29 -15.94 -17.41 9.70
C LYS A 29 -16.83 -16.64 8.70
N GLY A 30 -16.84 -17.07 7.46
CA GLY A 30 -17.64 -16.46 6.38
C GLY A 30 -17.13 -15.09 5.86
N LYS A 31 -15.90 -14.72 6.17
CA LYS A 31 -15.21 -13.51 5.67
C LYS A 31 -14.00 -13.89 4.82
N ILE A 32 -13.25 -12.89 4.40
CA ILE A 32 -12.01 -13.06 3.63
C ILE A 32 -11.06 -13.99 4.41
N ASN A 33 -10.51 -14.97 3.72
CA ASN A 33 -9.44 -15.81 4.24
C ASN A 33 -8.09 -15.14 3.94
N TYR A 34 -7.47 -14.58 4.95
CA TYR A 34 -6.20 -13.84 4.78
C TYR A 34 -5.01 -14.74 4.43
N SER A 35 -5.12 -16.07 4.55
CA SER A 35 -4.09 -17.00 4.07
C SER A 35 -3.99 -17.06 2.53
N GLU A 36 -5.00 -16.56 1.82
CA GLU A 36 -5.02 -16.53 0.35
C GLU A 36 -4.33 -15.30 -0.23
N ILE A 37 -4.05 -14.29 0.61
CA ILE A 37 -3.34 -13.08 0.20
C ILE A 37 -1.86 -13.40 0.05
N GLY A 38 -1.28 -13.05 -1.09
CA GLY A 38 0.13 -13.30 -1.39
C GLY A 38 0.90 -12.07 -1.84
N SER A 39 2.20 -12.23 -1.99
CA SER A 39 3.07 -11.19 -2.53
C SER A 39 2.60 -10.71 -3.90
N ASN A 40 2.67 -9.40 -4.13
CA ASN A 40 2.20 -8.68 -5.32
C ASN A 40 0.67 -8.56 -5.46
N ASP A 41 -0.12 -9.09 -4.54
CA ASP A 41 -1.54 -8.79 -4.48
C ASP A 41 -1.77 -7.31 -4.11
N ILE A 42 -2.94 -6.81 -4.45
CA ILE A 42 -3.35 -5.44 -4.16
C ILE A 42 -4.43 -5.48 -3.08
N ILE A 43 -4.32 -4.59 -2.12
CA ILE A 43 -5.40 -4.34 -1.17
C ILE A 43 -5.95 -2.94 -1.43
N GLU A 44 -7.24 -2.91 -1.75
CA GLU A 44 -8.07 -1.71 -1.81
C GLU A 44 -8.62 -1.45 -0.40
N PHE A 45 -8.11 -0.42 0.25
CA PHE A 45 -8.62 0.02 1.55
C PHE A 45 -9.67 1.11 1.38
N THR A 46 -10.76 0.98 2.12
CA THR A 46 -11.78 2.03 2.27
C THR A 46 -11.76 2.58 3.69
N SER A 47 -11.58 3.88 3.81
CA SER A 47 -11.62 4.63 5.06
C SER A 47 -12.77 5.65 5.01
N ASN A 48 -13.42 5.91 6.13
CA ASN A 48 -14.61 6.77 6.15
C ASN A 48 -14.33 8.21 5.69
N ASN A 49 -13.23 8.81 6.16
CA ASN A 49 -12.90 10.21 5.85
C ASN A 49 -11.79 10.37 4.81
N LEU A 50 -10.93 9.35 4.61
CA LEU A 50 -9.79 9.43 3.70
C LEU A 50 -10.06 8.76 2.34
N GLY A 51 -11.27 8.21 2.15
CA GLY A 51 -11.68 7.57 0.90
C GLY A 51 -10.96 6.27 0.59
N VAL A 52 -10.87 5.96 -0.69
CA VAL A 52 -10.26 4.72 -1.19
C VAL A 52 -8.78 4.94 -1.52
N PHE A 53 -7.95 3.98 -1.13
CA PHE A 53 -6.54 3.94 -1.50
C PHE A 53 -6.06 2.51 -1.70
N PHE A 54 -4.96 2.37 -2.41
CA PHE A 54 -4.41 1.07 -2.81
C PHE A 54 -3.03 0.85 -2.21
N THR A 55 -2.81 -0.39 -1.79
CA THR A 55 -1.51 -0.85 -1.32
C THR A 55 -1.13 -2.14 -2.03
N LYS A 56 0.18 -2.37 -2.18
CA LYS A 56 0.74 -3.61 -2.70
C LYS A 56 1.23 -4.47 -1.54
N VAL A 57 0.85 -5.74 -1.54
CA VAL A 57 1.35 -6.72 -0.58
C VAL A 57 2.78 -7.10 -0.93
N LYS A 58 3.68 -7.03 0.05
CA LYS A 58 5.07 -7.49 -0.06
C LYS A 58 5.21 -8.94 0.44
N GLU A 59 4.63 -9.20 1.61
CA GLU A 59 4.75 -10.46 2.32
C GLU A 59 3.56 -10.64 3.25
N VAL A 60 3.22 -11.87 3.57
CA VAL A 60 2.20 -12.23 4.56
C VAL A 60 2.77 -13.27 5.50
N ASN A 61 2.83 -12.95 6.79
CA ASN A 61 3.30 -13.82 7.84
C ASN A 61 2.14 -14.25 8.75
N TYR A 62 2.12 -15.52 9.13
CA TYR A 62 1.12 -16.08 10.04
C TYR A 62 1.72 -16.32 11.41
N TYR A 63 0.98 -15.97 12.45
CA TYR A 63 1.34 -16.17 13.85
C TYR A 63 0.17 -16.81 14.62
N LYS A 64 0.49 -17.65 15.59
CA LYS A 64 -0.54 -18.29 16.42
C LYS A 64 -1.16 -17.30 17.41
N THR A 65 -0.35 -16.37 17.91
CA THR A 65 -0.78 -15.38 18.91
C THR A 65 -0.36 -13.98 18.51
N LEU A 66 -0.95 -12.99 19.15
CA LEU A 66 -0.61 -11.58 18.94
C LEU A 66 0.74 -11.23 19.58
N GLU A 67 1.07 -11.90 20.68
CA GLU A 67 2.36 -11.77 21.37
C GLU A 67 3.51 -12.23 20.48
N GLU A 68 3.33 -13.37 19.78
CA GLU A 68 4.30 -13.87 18.81
C GLU A 68 4.48 -12.87 17.66
N LEU A 69 3.38 -12.34 17.12
CA LEU A 69 3.41 -11.33 16.05
C LEU A 69 4.22 -10.11 16.50
N PHE A 70 3.90 -9.49 17.63
CA PHE A 70 4.60 -8.28 18.06
C PHE A 70 6.04 -8.52 18.50
N THR A 71 6.37 -9.73 18.96
CA THR A 71 7.76 -10.10 19.27
C THR A 71 8.62 -10.14 18.01
N LEU A 72 8.08 -10.63 16.88
CA LEU A 72 8.83 -10.82 15.64
C LEU A 72 8.74 -9.61 14.69
N GLU A 73 7.57 -8.97 14.58
CA GLU A 73 7.33 -7.83 13.69
C GLU A 73 7.64 -6.47 14.37
N GLY A 74 7.61 -6.43 15.69
CA GLY A 74 7.66 -5.18 16.47
C GLY A 74 6.35 -4.39 16.41
N THR A 75 6.30 -3.28 17.15
CA THR A 75 5.13 -2.40 17.21
C THR A 75 5.21 -1.20 16.28
N LYS A 76 6.41 -0.67 16.07
CA LYS A 76 6.68 0.61 15.40
C LYS A 76 6.00 0.80 14.03
N TYR A 77 6.00 -0.23 13.18
CA TYR A 77 5.40 -0.17 11.84
C TYR A 77 4.11 -0.99 11.72
N THR A 78 3.69 -1.61 12.81
CA THR A 78 2.57 -2.55 12.84
C THR A 78 1.32 -1.92 13.44
N THR A 79 1.50 -1.00 14.39
CA THR A 79 0.38 -0.26 14.98
C THR A 79 0.34 1.20 14.49
N SER A 80 -0.81 1.85 14.67
CA SER A 80 -0.98 3.29 14.43
C SER A 80 -1.34 4.04 15.72
N SER A 81 -1.39 3.34 16.85
CA SER A 81 -1.88 3.89 18.13
C SER A 81 -0.78 4.11 19.15
N THR A 82 0.21 3.25 19.17
CA THR A 82 1.25 3.25 20.20
C THR A 82 2.44 2.39 19.75
N ASP A 83 3.63 2.69 20.25
CA ASP A 83 4.81 1.84 20.09
C ASP A 83 5.03 0.94 21.32
N ASP A 84 4.24 1.14 22.39
CA ASP A 84 4.28 0.31 23.59
C ASP A 84 3.68 -1.08 23.33
N TYR A 85 4.41 -2.12 23.69
CA TYR A 85 4.07 -3.51 23.43
C TYR A 85 2.77 -3.95 24.12
N ASP A 86 2.63 -3.68 25.41
CA ASP A 86 1.47 -4.12 26.20
C ASP A 86 0.21 -3.36 25.80
N GLU A 87 0.37 -2.08 25.50
CA GLU A 87 -0.74 -1.25 25.03
C GLU A 87 -1.15 -1.66 23.61
N ALA A 88 -0.23 -2.01 22.74
CA ALA A 88 -0.53 -2.50 21.40
C ALA A 88 -1.37 -3.77 21.43
N ILE A 89 -1.01 -4.76 22.26
CA ILE A 89 -1.77 -5.99 22.47
C ILE A 89 -3.19 -5.67 22.96
N LYS A 90 -3.30 -4.84 24.00
CA LYS A 90 -4.61 -4.43 24.54
C LYS A 90 -5.48 -3.75 23.50
N ASN A 91 -4.89 -2.89 22.66
CA ASN A 91 -5.63 -2.16 21.64
C ASN A 91 -6.14 -3.05 20.51
N VAL A 92 -5.40 -4.10 20.13
CA VAL A 92 -5.87 -5.06 19.12
C VAL A 92 -6.97 -5.95 19.71
N TYR A 93 -6.83 -6.45 20.93
CA TYR A 93 -7.85 -7.27 21.55
C TYR A 93 -9.16 -6.52 21.87
N LYS A 94 -9.14 -5.19 21.99
CA LYS A 94 -10.35 -4.36 22.10
C LYS A 94 -11.17 -4.27 20.80
N LEU A 95 -10.59 -4.66 19.66
CA LEU A 95 -11.35 -4.67 18.41
C LEU A 95 -12.39 -5.79 18.44
N ASP A 96 -13.59 -5.46 18.01
CA ASP A 96 -14.74 -6.38 18.06
C ASP A 96 -14.44 -7.74 17.41
N GLY A 97 -14.55 -8.80 18.19
CA GLY A 97 -14.36 -10.20 17.80
C GLY A 97 -12.91 -10.58 17.42
N TYR A 98 -11.91 -9.70 17.66
CA TYR A 98 -10.51 -10.04 17.34
C TYR A 98 -9.94 -11.08 18.31
N GLU A 99 -10.25 -11.00 19.59
CA GLU A 99 -9.73 -11.93 20.59
C GLU A 99 -10.15 -13.38 20.30
N GLU A 100 -11.43 -13.61 20.04
CA GLU A 100 -11.95 -14.94 19.69
C GLU A 100 -11.43 -15.42 18.34
N SER A 101 -11.30 -14.50 17.37
CA SER A 101 -10.78 -14.82 16.04
C SER A 101 -9.31 -15.24 16.10
N ILE A 102 -8.49 -14.52 16.86
CA ILE A 102 -7.06 -14.84 17.03
C ILE A 102 -6.89 -16.15 17.77
N LYS A 103 -7.64 -16.39 18.85
CA LYS A 103 -7.63 -17.66 19.58
C LYS A 103 -8.01 -18.86 18.70
N SER A 104 -8.93 -18.66 17.75
CA SER A 104 -9.44 -19.73 16.90
C SER A 104 -8.62 -19.97 15.64
N PHE A 105 -8.07 -18.91 15.02
CA PHE A 105 -7.49 -18.94 13.66
C PHE A 105 -6.10 -18.31 13.57
N GLY A 106 -5.54 -17.81 14.66
CA GLY A 106 -4.30 -17.05 14.63
C GLY A 106 -4.46 -15.66 14.00
N VAL A 107 -3.35 -15.05 13.65
CA VAL A 107 -3.27 -13.67 13.17
C VAL A 107 -2.28 -13.54 12.03
N TYR A 108 -2.58 -12.68 11.07
CA TYR A 108 -1.75 -12.40 9.90
C TYR A 108 -1.16 -11.00 10.00
N ALA A 109 0.15 -10.91 9.78
CA ALA A 109 0.87 -9.68 9.53
C ALA A 109 1.04 -9.53 8.01
N ILE A 110 0.35 -8.56 7.42
CA ILE A 110 0.36 -8.30 5.98
C ILE A 110 1.26 -7.10 5.76
N HIS A 111 2.45 -7.31 5.23
CA HIS A 111 3.39 -6.25 4.86
C HIS A 111 2.92 -5.57 3.59
N ILE A 112 2.74 -4.27 3.65
CA ILE A 112 2.15 -3.47 2.58
C ILE A 112 3.01 -2.26 2.22
N GLU A 113 2.92 -1.87 0.97
CA GLU A 113 3.46 -0.63 0.44
C GLU A 113 2.34 0.22 -0.12
N TYR A 114 2.22 1.48 0.32
CA TYR A 114 1.26 2.42 -0.25
C TYR A 114 1.56 2.67 -1.73
N LEU A 115 0.52 2.66 -2.56
CA LEU A 115 0.62 2.95 -3.99
C LEU A 115 0.08 4.34 -4.30
N TYR A 116 -1.22 4.54 -4.13
CA TYR A 116 -1.91 5.80 -4.40
C TYR A 116 -3.33 5.82 -3.80
N SER A 117 -3.94 7.01 -3.77
CA SER A 117 -5.35 7.20 -3.43
C SER A 117 -6.15 7.62 -4.66
N GLU A 118 -7.41 7.19 -4.77
CA GLU A 118 -8.28 7.62 -5.88
C GLU A 118 -8.41 9.13 -5.98
N ASN A 119 -8.49 9.82 -4.85
CA ASN A 119 -8.68 11.27 -4.80
C ASN A 119 -7.46 12.07 -5.28
N THR A 120 -6.27 11.48 -5.25
CA THR A 120 -5.00 12.17 -5.57
C THR A 120 -4.26 11.57 -6.74
N ILE A 121 -4.82 10.54 -7.39
CA ILE A 121 -4.10 9.81 -8.44
C ILE A 121 -3.66 10.70 -9.61
N TRP A 122 -4.47 11.68 -9.99
CA TRP A 122 -4.12 12.60 -11.07
C TRP A 122 -2.96 13.52 -10.71
N ASP A 123 -2.93 14.00 -9.46
CA ASP A 123 -1.82 14.81 -8.95
C ASP A 123 -0.54 13.98 -8.87
N GLU A 124 -0.65 12.72 -8.41
CA GLU A 124 0.47 11.79 -8.33
C GLU A 124 1.03 11.45 -9.71
N LEU A 125 0.18 11.20 -10.71
CA LEU A 125 0.60 10.98 -12.11
C LEU A 125 1.24 12.22 -12.71
N TYR A 126 0.67 13.41 -12.45
CA TYR A 126 1.24 14.67 -12.89
C TYR A 126 2.65 14.89 -12.34
N GLU A 127 2.84 14.74 -11.03
CA GLU A 127 4.16 14.91 -10.41
C GLU A 127 5.16 13.85 -10.91
N LYS A 128 4.74 12.61 -11.12
CA LYS A 128 5.60 11.57 -11.72
C LYS A 128 5.98 11.92 -13.17
N ALA A 129 5.06 12.39 -13.99
CA ALA A 129 5.33 12.85 -15.34
C ALA A 129 6.28 14.05 -15.36
N LYS A 130 6.09 15.00 -14.44
CA LYS A 130 6.94 16.17 -14.29
C LYS A 130 8.37 15.79 -13.87
N ASN A 131 8.51 14.86 -12.93
CA ASN A 131 9.81 14.47 -12.36
C ASN A 131 10.70 13.67 -13.32
N VAL A 132 10.13 12.99 -14.33
CA VAL A 132 10.95 12.30 -15.35
C VAL A 132 11.45 13.21 -16.46
N ARG A 133 10.95 14.45 -16.53
CA ARG A 133 11.41 15.41 -17.54
C ARG A 133 12.87 15.76 -17.29
N ASN A 134 13.68 15.58 -18.33
CA ASN A 134 15.09 15.95 -18.34
C ASN A 134 15.47 16.29 -19.79
N SER A 135 15.21 17.53 -20.19
CA SER A 135 15.48 18.00 -21.56
C SER A 135 16.97 17.94 -21.85
N ARG A 136 17.36 17.17 -22.85
CA ARG A 136 18.77 16.99 -23.25
C ARG A 136 18.91 16.76 -24.75
N GLN A 137 20.01 17.24 -25.27
CA GLN A 137 20.43 16.92 -26.63
C GLN A 137 21.10 15.54 -26.63
N VAL A 138 20.59 14.63 -27.44
CA VAL A 138 21.12 13.26 -27.58
C VAL A 138 22.13 13.21 -28.75
N SER A 139 21.83 13.93 -29.84
CA SER A 139 22.72 14.11 -30.98
C SER A 139 22.43 15.44 -31.67
N LYS A 140 23.14 15.76 -32.78
CA LYS A 140 22.87 16.98 -33.56
C LYS A 140 21.43 17.08 -34.07
N MET A 141 20.73 15.94 -34.22
CA MET A 141 19.38 15.86 -34.82
C MET A 141 18.34 15.29 -33.86
N ILE A 142 18.70 14.92 -32.61
CA ILE A 142 17.83 14.26 -31.68
C ILE A 142 17.90 14.94 -30.31
N SER A 143 16.78 15.38 -29.79
CA SER A 143 16.62 15.78 -28.41
C SER A 143 15.61 14.85 -27.68
N ALA A 144 15.65 14.81 -26.37
CA ALA A 144 14.75 14.01 -25.57
C ALA A 144 14.44 14.69 -24.26
N GLY A 145 13.30 14.31 -23.63
CA GLY A 145 12.96 14.67 -22.27
C GLY A 145 12.29 16.03 -22.09
N SER A 146 11.90 16.73 -23.16
CA SER A 146 11.17 18.00 -23.10
C SER A 146 9.74 17.81 -22.58
N VAL A 147 9.11 16.66 -22.88
CA VAL A 147 7.78 16.26 -22.39
C VAL A 147 7.91 14.98 -21.59
N GLY A 148 7.27 14.91 -20.45
CA GLY A 148 7.11 13.72 -19.61
C GLY A 148 5.67 13.23 -19.62
N ALA A 149 5.48 11.93 -19.53
CA ALA A 149 4.18 11.27 -19.40
C ALA A 149 4.22 10.26 -18.27
N ALA A 150 3.06 10.03 -17.64
CA ALA A 150 2.85 8.94 -16.70
C ALA A 150 1.51 8.27 -16.98
N ILE A 151 1.46 6.95 -16.88
CA ILE A 151 0.23 6.17 -17.04
C ILE A 151 0.06 5.20 -15.89
N LEU A 152 -1.18 5.06 -15.41
CA LEU A 152 -1.59 4.02 -14.49
C LEU A 152 -2.26 2.89 -15.27
N THR A 153 -1.78 1.67 -15.09
CA THR A 153 -2.38 0.48 -15.72
C THR A 153 -3.48 -0.12 -14.85
N LYS A 154 -4.30 -1.00 -15.43
CA LYS A 154 -5.33 -1.79 -14.70
C LYS A 154 -4.75 -2.65 -13.57
N ASN A 155 -3.47 -3.01 -13.66
CA ASN A 155 -2.77 -3.80 -12.64
C ASN A 155 -2.07 -2.93 -11.58
N HIS A 156 -2.46 -1.66 -11.47
CA HIS A 156 -1.95 -0.68 -10.49
C HIS A 156 -0.45 -0.36 -10.62
N HIS A 157 0.14 -0.59 -11.81
CA HIS A 157 1.51 -0.17 -12.09
C HIS A 157 1.52 1.22 -12.73
N ILE A 158 2.43 2.08 -12.28
CA ILE A 158 2.67 3.39 -12.90
C ILE A 158 3.95 3.30 -13.73
N TYR A 159 3.81 3.63 -15.01
CA TYR A 159 4.93 3.77 -15.94
C TYR A 159 5.11 5.22 -16.31
N THR A 160 6.36 5.62 -16.49
CA THR A 160 6.73 6.98 -16.90
C THR A 160 7.60 6.92 -18.13
N GLY A 161 7.53 7.95 -18.95
CA GLY A 161 8.33 8.09 -20.16
C GLY A 161 8.55 9.53 -20.55
N VAL A 162 9.47 9.76 -21.48
CA VAL A 162 9.76 11.07 -22.06
C VAL A 162 9.68 11.04 -23.57
N CYS A 163 9.39 12.17 -24.18
CA CYS A 163 9.43 12.30 -25.64
C CYS A 163 10.85 12.15 -26.18
N ILE A 164 10.95 11.73 -27.44
CA ILE A 164 12.14 11.82 -28.29
C ILE A 164 11.74 12.68 -29.47
N ASP A 165 12.42 13.81 -29.63
CA ASP A 165 12.20 14.76 -30.74
C ASP A 165 13.33 14.62 -31.77
N THR A 166 12.96 14.46 -33.02
CA THR A 166 13.88 14.36 -34.15
C THR A 166 13.58 15.44 -35.18
N SER A 167 14.53 15.75 -36.03
CA SER A 167 14.32 16.67 -37.14
C SER A 167 13.31 16.15 -38.19
N CYS A 168 13.03 14.85 -38.16
CA CYS A 168 11.93 14.22 -38.92
C CYS A 168 10.89 13.73 -37.92
N SER A 169 9.64 14.15 -38.07
CA SER A 169 8.55 13.66 -37.28
C SER A 169 8.45 12.12 -37.41
N LEU A 170 8.53 11.40 -36.31
CA LEU A 170 8.28 9.97 -36.29
C LEU A 170 6.79 9.66 -36.03
N GLY A 171 5.90 10.48 -36.58
CA GLY A 171 4.47 10.24 -36.61
C GLY A 171 3.79 10.39 -35.26
#